data_90fb3bd3e5bf6ce70e074f528f9c2dfd
#
_entry.id   90fb3bd3e5bf6ce70e074f528f9c2dfd
#
_cell.length_a   1.000
_cell.length_b   1.000
_cell.length_c   1.000
_cell.angle_alpha   90.00
_cell.angle_beta   90.00
_cell.angle_gamma   90.00
#
_symmetry.space_group_name_H-M   'P 1'
#
loop_
_entity.id
_entity.type
_entity.pdbx_description
1 polymer ?
#
loop_
_entity_poly.entity_id
_entity_poly.type
_entity_poly.pdbx_seq_one_letter_code
_entity_poly.pdbx_strand_id
1 'polypeptide(L)'
;RTAEGQGYVTLADSQERDDQLASLRRRTWLLAAAAVIGSSIIGFVVGGLAMSPMRRMMGDQQGFLADAAHEMRTPLAVIMASSSQALSRSRTSEEYVRSLSEIRSAAERAATGVNEMLDLVRFESGQAMPRIGPLRLDLLAEEVAASVRPENAAIVAEPTDPVVVAADMALLRQAVENVVRNAARRSTRVELRSRVERHDGVIDVIDDGPGFDPAVLPRVFERYQRGDRRGEAGIGLAIVRAIAHAHGGSVVAANNADQGATVSIRIPLSR
;
A
#
# COMPACT_ATOMS: atom_id res chain seq x y z
N ARG A 1 47.36 83.37 -18.89
CA ARG A 1 47.79 82.27 -18.00
C ARG A 1 46.63 81.63 -17.19
N THR A 2 45.35 81.67 -17.65
CA THR A 2 44.21 81.18 -16.88
C THR A 2 43.31 80.23 -17.66
N ALA A 3 43.60 79.94 -18.90
CA ALA A 3 42.75 79.02 -19.70
C ALA A 3 43.21 77.54 -19.67
N GLU A 4 44.48 77.22 -19.43
CA GLU A 4 44.99 75.85 -19.40
C GLU A 4 44.62 75.09 -18.11
N GLY A 5 44.49 75.77 -16.97
CA GLY A 5 44.14 75.15 -15.69
C GLY A 5 42.70 74.67 -15.58
N GLN A 6 41.78 75.34 -16.27
CA GLN A 6 40.37 74.92 -16.24
C GLN A 6 40.08 73.66 -17.13
N GLY A 7 40.86 73.43 -18.18
CA GLY A 7 40.74 72.26 -19.05
C GLY A 7 41.14 70.98 -18.35
N TYR A 8 42.15 70.95 -17.53
CA TYR A 8 42.57 69.72 -16.78
C TYR A 8 41.63 69.35 -15.63
N VAL A 9 41.01 70.32 -14.96
CA VAL A 9 40.05 70.05 -13.89
C VAL A 9 38.76 69.46 -14.44
N THR A 10 38.27 69.91 -15.58
CA THR A 10 37.06 69.37 -16.21
C THR A 10 37.25 67.92 -16.80
N LEU A 11 38.47 67.66 -17.29
CA LEU A 11 38.79 66.29 -17.81
C LEU A 11 39.00 65.33 -16.65
N ALA A 12 39.56 65.68 -15.54
CA ALA A 12 39.66 64.80 -14.34
C ALA A 12 38.31 64.51 -13.73
N ASP A 13 37.39 65.47 -13.65
CA ASP A 13 36.06 65.34 -13.12
C ASP A 13 35.16 64.41 -14.06
N SER A 14 35.38 64.41 -15.37
CA SER A 14 34.71 63.55 -16.30
C SER A 14 35.21 62.08 -16.20
N GLN A 15 36.50 61.85 -16.05
CA GLN A 15 37.09 60.55 -15.87
C GLN A 15 36.61 59.88 -14.55
N GLU A 16 36.60 60.63 -13.48
CA GLU A 16 36.12 60.11 -12.17
C GLU A 16 34.64 59.76 -12.19
N ARG A 17 33.83 60.50 -12.92
CA ARG A 17 32.42 60.21 -13.17
C ARG A 17 32.22 58.96 -14.04
N ASP A 18 33.02 58.79 -15.08
CA ASP A 18 32.95 57.60 -15.96
C ASP A 18 33.39 56.34 -15.22
N ASP A 19 34.39 56.40 -14.35
CA ASP A 19 34.78 55.26 -13.52
C ASP A 19 33.76 54.93 -12.46
N GLN A 20 33.09 55.90 -11.85
CA GLN A 20 31.98 55.69 -10.95
C GLN A 20 30.78 55.01 -11.66
N LEU A 21 30.41 55.46 -12.85
CA LEU A 21 29.37 54.87 -13.68
C LEU A 21 29.72 53.46 -14.12
N ALA A 22 30.97 53.20 -14.48
CA ALA A 22 31.44 51.87 -14.85
C ALA A 22 31.36 50.89 -13.65
N SER A 23 31.75 51.35 -12.45
CA SER A 23 31.67 50.57 -11.22
C SER A 23 30.22 50.25 -10.82
N LEU A 24 29.29 51.21 -10.95
CA LEU A 24 27.87 51.02 -10.70
C LEU A 24 27.25 50.00 -11.71
N ARG A 25 27.57 50.17 -12.98
CA ARG A 25 27.11 49.22 -14.04
C ARG A 25 27.63 47.81 -13.76
N ARG A 26 28.89 47.64 -13.38
CA ARG A 26 29.45 46.34 -13.01
C ARG A 26 28.73 45.71 -11.81
N ARG A 27 28.44 46.49 -10.76
CA ARG A 27 27.70 46.03 -9.57
C ARG A 27 26.26 45.62 -9.92
N THR A 28 25.56 46.41 -10.75
CA THR A 28 24.19 46.06 -11.19
C THR A 28 24.16 44.76 -12.02
N TRP A 29 25.14 44.58 -12.92
CA TRP A 29 25.23 43.32 -13.68
C TRP A 29 25.55 42.12 -12.81
N LEU A 30 26.41 42.26 -11.80
CA LEU A 30 26.70 41.18 -10.86
C LEU A 30 25.47 40.80 -10.01
N LEU A 31 24.71 41.79 -9.55
CA LEU A 31 23.49 41.57 -8.80
C LEU A 31 22.39 40.88 -9.69
N ALA A 32 22.25 41.32 -10.93
CA ALA A 32 21.34 40.72 -11.87
C ALA A 32 21.71 39.25 -12.16
N ALA A 33 23.01 38.99 -12.40
CA ALA A 33 23.47 37.60 -12.61
C ALA A 33 23.25 36.74 -11.37
N ALA A 34 23.52 37.24 -10.16
CA ALA A 34 23.28 36.54 -8.92
C ALA A 34 21.77 36.24 -8.71
N ALA A 35 20.88 37.18 -9.05
CA ALA A 35 19.44 36.99 -8.97
C ALA A 35 18.93 35.92 -9.95
N VAL A 36 19.46 35.91 -11.19
CA VAL A 36 19.11 34.87 -12.18
C VAL A 36 19.60 33.50 -11.74
N ILE A 37 20.82 33.39 -11.25
CA ILE A 37 21.34 32.11 -10.72
C ILE A 37 20.52 31.64 -9.52
N GLY A 38 20.24 32.53 -8.56
CA GLY A 38 19.44 32.21 -7.38
C GLY A 38 18.04 31.76 -7.73
N SER A 39 17.33 32.45 -8.64
CA SER A 39 15.99 32.04 -9.09
C SER A 39 16.01 30.73 -9.84
N SER A 40 17.05 30.44 -10.63
CA SER A 40 17.21 29.17 -11.34
C SER A 40 17.41 27.99 -10.37
N ILE A 41 18.23 28.17 -9.33
CA ILE A 41 18.44 27.15 -8.30
C ILE A 41 17.16 26.91 -7.52
N ILE A 42 16.44 27.97 -7.12
CA ILE A 42 15.14 27.81 -6.43
C ILE A 42 14.14 27.08 -7.32
N GLY A 43 14.02 27.47 -8.58
CA GLY A 43 13.13 26.81 -9.55
C GLY A 43 13.46 25.33 -9.73
N PHE A 44 14.74 24.97 -9.81
CA PHE A 44 15.19 23.59 -9.91
C PHE A 44 14.87 22.76 -8.66
N VAL A 45 15.14 23.32 -7.48
CA VAL A 45 14.86 22.65 -6.20
C VAL A 45 13.35 22.46 -5.99
N VAL A 46 12.57 23.53 -6.18
CA VAL A 46 11.10 23.48 -6.03
C VAL A 46 10.49 22.55 -7.07
N GLY A 47 10.94 22.62 -8.33
CA GLY A 47 10.50 21.70 -9.38
C GLY A 47 10.83 20.24 -9.07
N GLY A 48 12.04 19.96 -8.57
CA GLY A 48 12.45 18.62 -8.15
C GLY A 48 11.60 18.08 -6.98
N LEU A 49 11.36 18.91 -5.98
CA LEU A 49 10.51 18.54 -4.83
C LEU A 49 9.04 18.33 -5.23
N ALA A 50 8.49 19.19 -6.09
CA ALA A 50 7.12 19.10 -6.56
C ALA A 50 6.88 17.89 -7.48
N MET A 51 7.87 17.49 -8.29
CA MET A 51 7.74 16.37 -9.21
C MET A 51 8.09 15.01 -8.60
N SER A 52 8.74 14.96 -7.45
CA SER A 52 9.13 13.70 -6.81
C SER A 52 7.94 12.81 -6.41
N PRO A 53 6.84 13.32 -5.81
CA PRO A 53 5.67 12.51 -5.50
C PRO A 53 4.96 12.00 -6.78
N MET A 54 4.91 12.82 -7.83
CA MET A 54 4.27 12.44 -9.10
C MET A 54 5.03 11.31 -9.81
N ARG A 55 6.36 11.34 -9.79
CA ARG A 55 7.20 10.24 -10.32
C ARG A 55 7.04 8.94 -9.53
N ARG A 56 6.92 9.03 -8.19
CA ARG A 56 6.65 7.86 -7.34
C ARG A 56 5.28 7.27 -7.66
N MET A 57 4.22 8.09 -7.74
CA MET A 57 2.89 7.62 -8.12
C MET A 57 2.87 6.93 -9.49
N MET A 58 3.56 7.48 -10.50
CA MET A 58 3.65 6.86 -11.83
C MET A 58 4.44 5.54 -11.80
N GLY A 59 5.53 5.47 -11.04
CA GLY A 59 6.31 4.25 -10.85
C GLY A 59 5.50 3.16 -10.15
N ASP A 60 4.80 3.52 -9.07
CA ASP A 60 3.93 2.62 -8.32
C ASP A 60 2.76 2.09 -9.18
N GLN A 61 2.21 2.94 -10.07
CA GLN A 61 1.14 2.55 -10.98
C GLN A 61 1.62 1.61 -12.10
N GLN A 62 2.81 1.83 -12.65
CA GLN A 62 3.41 0.92 -13.64
C GLN A 62 3.76 -0.44 -13.01
N GLY A 63 4.34 -0.43 -11.80
CA GLY A 63 4.59 -1.64 -11.03
C GLY A 63 3.30 -2.42 -10.77
N PHE A 64 2.24 -1.73 -10.34
CA PHE A 64 0.92 -2.33 -10.11
C PHE A 64 0.37 -3.05 -11.36
N LEU A 65 0.42 -2.42 -12.55
CA LEU A 65 -0.06 -3.02 -13.79
C LEU A 65 0.76 -4.25 -14.21
N ALA A 66 2.09 -4.20 -14.04
CA ALA A 66 2.98 -5.32 -14.36
C ALA A 66 2.69 -6.51 -13.43
N ASP A 67 2.52 -6.26 -12.16
CA ASP A 67 2.24 -7.28 -11.16
C ASP A 67 0.84 -7.87 -11.33
N ALA A 68 -0.17 -7.04 -11.60
CA ALA A 68 -1.53 -7.47 -11.93
C ALA A 68 -1.54 -8.40 -13.15
N ALA A 69 -0.82 -8.04 -14.22
CA ALA A 69 -0.71 -8.88 -15.41
C ALA A 69 -0.03 -10.24 -15.10
N HIS A 70 0.96 -10.24 -14.21
CA HIS A 70 1.64 -11.47 -13.79
C HIS A 70 0.71 -12.39 -12.99
N GLU A 71 -0.06 -11.81 -12.06
CA GLU A 71 -1.04 -12.55 -11.25
C GLU A 71 -2.20 -13.12 -12.08
N MET A 72 -2.61 -12.42 -13.13
CA MET A 72 -3.65 -12.92 -14.05
C MET A 72 -3.12 -14.02 -14.98
N ARG A 73 -1.85 -13.99 -15.35
CA ARG A 73 -1.25 -14.98 -16.26
C ARG A 73 -1.29 -16.39 -15.69
N THR A 74 -1.05 -16.55 -14.39
CA THR A 74 -1.00 -17.86 -13.72
C THR A 74 -2.34 -18.61 -13.77
N PRO A 75 -3.48 -18.07 -13.28
CA PRO A 75 -4.76 -18.76 -13.35
C PRO A 75 -5.23 -18.98 -14.80
N LEU A 76 -4.97 -18.02 -15.71
CA LEU A 76 -5.28 -18.17 -17.12
C LEU A 76 -4.50 -19.32 -17.76
N ALA A 77 -3.21 -19.48 -17.42
CA ALA A 77 -2.41 -20.62 -17.90
C ALA A 77 -2.97 -21.96 -17.42
N VAL A 78 -3.45 -22.05 -16.17
CA VAL A 78 -4.10 -23.25 -15.64
C VAL A 78 -5.38 -23.53 -16.40
N ILE A 79 -6.25 -22.53 -16.62
CA ILE A 79 -7.50 -22.68 -17.38
C ILE A 79 -7.21 -23.19 -18.78
N MET A 80 -6.24 -22.58 -19.49
CA MET A 80 -5.85 -22.99 -20.83
C MET A 80 -5.28 -24.42 -20.88
N ALA A 81 -4.42 -24.78 -19.92
CA ALA A 81 -3.81 -26.09 -19.84
C ALA A 81 -4.87 -27.18 -19.57
N SER A 82 -5.72 -26.99 -18.55
CA SER A 82 -6.77 -27.96 -18.17
C SER A 82 -7.83 -28.10 -19.28
N SER A 83 -8.21 -27.01 -19.97
CA SER A 83 -9.14 -27.08 -21.10
C SER A 83 -8.50 -27.76 -22.32
N SER A 84 -7.25 -27.43 -22.66
CA SER A 84 -6.53 -28.10 -23.76
C SER A 84 -6.34 -29.59 -23.47
N GLN A 85 -6.02 -29.94 -22.23
CA GLN A 85 -5.89 -31.31 -21.80
C GLN A 85 -7.22 -32.07 -21.88
N ALA A 86 -8.35 -31.45 -21.48
CA ALA A 86 -9.67 -32.03 -21.58
C ALA A 86 -10.11 -32.29 -23.03
N LEU A 87 -9.71 -31.41 -23.96
CA LEU A 87 -10.08 -31.44 -25.38
C LEU A 87 -9.14 -32.32 -26.24
N SER A 88 -7.97 -32.71 -25.74
CA SER A 88 -6.95 -33.40 -26.56
C SER A 88 -7.31 -34.84 -26.94
N ARG A 89 -8.20 -35.52 -26.18
CA ARG A 89 -8.71 -36.88 -26.41
C ARG A 89 -10.03 -37.10 -25.67
N SER A 90 -10.76 -38.11 -26.05
CA SER A 90 -11.91 -38.59 -25.25
C SER A 90 -11.42 -39.05 -23.86
N ARG A 91 -12.17 -38.70 -22.83
CA ARG A 91 -11.88 -38.96 -21.42
C ARG A 91 -13.05 -39.57 -20.71
N THR A 92 -12.83 -40.15 -19.53
CA THR A 92 -13.92 -40.59 -18.67
C THR A 92 -14.66 -39.37 -18.08
N SER A 93 -15.90 -39.61 -17.62
CA SER A 93 -16.68 -38.55 -16.96
C SER A 93 -15.95 -37.97 -15.75
N GLU A 94 -15.27 -38.82 -14.98
CA GLU A 94 -14.49 -38.42 -13.81
C GLU A 94 -13.30 -37.51 -14.17
N GLU A 95 -12.59 -37.80 -15.29
CA GLU A 95 -11.53 -36.97 -15.80
C GLU A 95 -12.04 -35.59 -16.26
N TYR A 96 -13.21 -35.54 -16.91
CA TYR A 96 -13.84 -34.27 -17.28
C TYR A 96 -14.26 -33.46 -16.05
N VAL A 97 -14.89 -34.09 -15.06
CA VAL A 97 -15.27 -33.43 -13.80
C VAL A 97 -14.06 -32.84 -13.10
N ARG A 98 -12.95 -33.57 -13.06
CA ARG A 98 -11.68 -33.05 -12.48
C ARG A 98 -11.17 -31.83 -13.23
N SER A 99 -11.07 -31.89 -14.56
CA SER A 99 -10.61 -30.77 -15.38
C SER A 99 -11.52 -29.54 -15.25
N LEU A 100 -12.83 -29.72 -15.24
CA LEU A 100 -13.80 -28.65 -15.03
C LEU A 100 -13.69 -28.04 -13.62
N SER A 101 -13.44 -28.87 -12.60
CA SER A 101 -13.22 -28.41 -11.23
C SER A 101 -11.95 -27.56 -11.12
N GLU A 102 -10.85 -27.96 -11.78
CA GLU A 102 -9.62 -27.19 -11.85
C GLU A 102 -9.82 -25.85 -12.56
N ILE A 103 -10.52 -25.84 -13.71
CA ILE A 103 -10.87 -24.63 -14.45
C ILE A 103 -11.70 -23.69 -13.58
N ARG A 104 -12.74 -24.21 -12.92
CA ARG A 104 -13.59 -23.42 -12.02
C ARG A 104 -12.77 -22.78 -10.90
N SER A 105 -11.95 -23.57 -10.20
CA SER A 105 -11.12 -23.08 -9.10
C SER A 105 -10.11 -22.03 -9.57
N ALA A 106 -9.54 -22.18 -10.77
CA ALA A 106 -8.63 -21.19 -11.34
C ALA A 106 -9.37 -19.88 -11.72
N ALA A 107 -10.59 -19.99 -12.26
CA ALA A 107 -11.42 -18.83 -12.58
C ALA A 107 -11.89 -18.09 -11.32
N GLU A 108 -12.28 -18.80 -10.25
CA GLU A 108 -12.64 -18.22 -8.96
C GLU A 108 -11.46 -17.46 -8.34
N ARG A 109 -10.24 -18.02 -8.38
CA ARG A 109 -9.02 -17.31 -7.92
C ARG A 109 -8.74 -16.08 -8.74
N ALA A 110 -8.89 -16.14 -10.07
CA ALA A 110 -8.69 -14.97 -10.93
C ALA A 110 -9.70 -13.86 -10.60
N ALA A 111 -10.99 -14.21 -10.44
CA ALA A 111 -12.03 -13.25 -10.09
C ALA A 111 -11.77 -12.57 -8.72
N THR A 112 -11.37 -13.37 -7.72
CA THR A 112 -10.96 -12.84 -6.41
C THR A 112 -9.81 -11.86 -6.54
N GLY A 113 -8.74 -12.23 -7.24
CA GLY A 113 -7.58 -11.37 -7.44
C GLY A 113 -7.91 -10.05 -8.16
N VAL A 114 -8.79 -10.07 -9.17
CA VAL A 114 -9.26 -8.84 -9.84
C VAL A 114 -10.03 -7.94 -8.87
N ASN A 115 -10.94 -8.50 -8.08
CA ASN A 115 -11.71 -7.73 -7.10
C ASN A 115 -10.80 -7.11 -6.04
N GLU A 116 -9.84 -7.87 -5.52
CA GLU A 116 -8.83 -7.37 -4.58
C GLU A 116 -8.02 -6.20 -5.17
N MET A 117 -7.63 -6.29 -6.44
CA MET A 117 -6.94 -5.20 -7.13
C MET A 117 -7.81 -3.95 -7.27
N LEU A 118 -9.08 -4.11 -7.65
CA LEU A 118 -10.03 -3.01 -7.77
C LEU A 118 -10.29 -2.33 -6.42
N ASP A 119 -10.44 -3.12 -5.36
CA ASP A 119 -10.63 -2.58 -4.00
C ASP A 119 -9.41 -1.77 -3.57
N LEU A 120 -8.19 -2.30 -3.79
CA LEU A 120 -6.96 -1.60 -3.45
C LEU A 120 -6.86 -0.25 -4.18
N VAL A 121 -7.17 -0.21 -5.49
CA VAL A 121 -7.19 1.04 -6.28
C VAL A 121 -8.21 2.05 -5.72
N ARG A 122 -9.41 1.59 -5.33
CA ARG A 122 -10.44 2.46 -4.74
C ARG A 122 -10.00 3.06 -3.41
N PHE A 123 -9.33 2.28 -2.55
CA PHE A 123 -8.79 2.77 -1.29
C PHE A 123 -7.68 3.79 -1.51
N GLU A 124 -6.74 3.51 -2.40
CA GLU A 124 -5.60 4.39 -2.67
C GLU A 124 -5.97 5.69 -3.37
N SER A 125 -7.00 5.65 -4.22
CA SER A 125 -7.54 6.87 -4.86
C SER A 125 -8.41 7.71 -3.93
N GLY A 126 -8.64 7.26 -2.68
CA GLY A 126 -9.53 7.93 -1.74
C GLY A 126 -11.01 7.89 -2.14
N GLN A 127 -11.37 7.05 -3.13
CA GLN A 127 -12.76 6.90 -3.58
C GLN A 127 -13.59 5.99 -2.64
N ALA A 128 -12.93 5.13 -1.88
CA ALA A 128 -13.59 4.31 -0.88
C ALA A 128 -13.81 5.14 0.39
N MET A 129 -15.01 5.68 0.56
CA MET A 129 -15.43 6.32 1.82
C MET A 129 -16.13 5.29 2.69
N PRO A 130 -15.55 4.89 3.85
CA PRO A 130 -16.18 3.95 4.77
C PRO A 130 -17.50 4.50 5.32
N ARG A 131 -18.52 3.67 5.40
CA ARG A 131 -19.77 3.98 6.08
C ARG A 131 -19.62 3.69 7.57
N ILE A 132 -19.10 4.68 8.29
CA ILE A 132 -18.76 4.54 9.70
C ILE A 132 -20.02 4.43 10.56
N GLY A 133 -20.09 3.37 11.37
CA GLY A 133 -21.11 3.13 12.38
C GLY A 133 -20.52 2.39 13.59
N PRO A 134 -21.28 2.27 14.70
CA PRO A 134 -20.83 1.50 15.85
C PRO A 134 -20.79 0.02 15.50
N LEU A 135 -19.64 -0.63 15.73
CA LEU A 135 -19.39 -2.02 15.41
C LEU A 135 -18.76 -2.74 16.61
N ARG A 136 -19.32 -3.89 16.98
CA ARG A 136 -18.80 -4.80 18.01
C ARG A 136 -17.74 -5.73 17.43
N LEU A 137 -16.48 -5.60 17.84
CA LEU A 137 -15.37 -6.41 17.36
C LEU A 137 -15.46 -7.87 17.79
N ASP A 138 -15.96 -8.13 18.99
CA ASP A 138 -16.17 -9.48 19.51
C ASP A 138 -17.19 -10.25 18.65
N LEU A 139 -18.32 -9.63 18.29
CA LEU A 139 -19.32 -10.26 17.40
C LEU A 139 -18.76 -10.42 15.97
N LEU A 140 -17.98 -9.47 15.48
CA LEU A 140 -17.32 -9.62 14.18
C LEU A 140 -16.35 -10.81 14.17
N ALA A 141 -15.57 -11.00 15.26
CA ALA A 141 -14.67 -12.14 15.39
C ALA A 141 -15.42 -13.47 15.35
N GLU A 142 -16.55 -13.58 16.09
CA GLU A 142 -17.42 -14.75 16.09
C GLU A 142 -18.00 -15.02 14.69
N GLU A 143 -18.51 -13.99 14.02
CA GLU A 143 -19.08 -14.11 12.67
C GLU A 143 -18.05 -14.58 11.66
N VAL A 144 -16.83 -14.03 11.66
CA VAL A 144 -15.76 -14.44 10.76
C VAL A 144 -15.30 -15.86 11.07
N ALA A 145 -15.14 -16.22 12.33
CA ALA A 145 -14.79 -17.58 12.73
C ALA A 145 -15.85 -18.61 12.29
N ALA A 146 -17.13 -18.23 12.30
CA ALA A 146 -18.22 -19.06 11.84
C ALA A 146 -18.32 -19.17 10.31
N SER A 147 -17.95 -18.14 9.56
CA SER A 147 -18.12 -18.04 8.10
C SER A 147 -16.96 -18.62 7.29
N VAL A 148 -15.73 -18.45 7.74
CA VAL A 148 -14.53 -18.95 7.06
C VAL A 148 -14.33 -20.44 7.36
N ARG A 149 -14.31 -21.28 6.33
CA ARG A 149 -14.20 -22.74 6.45
C ARG A 149 -12.97 -23.23 5.70
N PRO A 150 -11.76 -23.16 6.27
CA PRO A 150 -10.58 -23.76 5.67
C PRO A 150 -10.61 -25.29 5.80
N GLU A 151 -9.96 -25.99 4.86
CA GLU A 151 -9.91 -27.46 4.87
C GLU A 151 -9.03 -28.02 6.02
N ASN A 152 -7.98 -27.30 6.41
CA ASN A 152 -6.91 -27.84 7.27
C ASN A 152 -6.68 -27.05 8.57
N ALA A 153 -7.50 -26.05 8.90
CA ALA A 153 -7.32 -25.24 10.10
C ALA A 153 -8.62 -25.08 10.88
N ALA A 154 -8.54 -25.10 12.20
CA ALA A 154 -9.64 -24.70 13.08
C ALA A 154 -9.59 -23.19 13.30
N ILE A 155 -10.69 -22.49 13.10
CA ILE A 155 -10.82 -21.06 13.42
C ILE A 155 -11.70 -20.91 14.65
N VAL A 156 -11.20 -20.21 15.67
CA VAL A 156 -11.88 -20.03 16.94
C VAL A 156 -11.88 -18.56 17.30
N ALA A 157 -13.05 -18.02 17.63
CA ALA A 157 -13.15 -16.73 18.29
C ALA A 157 -13.15 -16.97 19.82
N GLU A 158 -12.21 -16.34 20.51
CA GLU A 158 -12.22 -16.39 21.97
C GLU A 158 -13.28 -15.44 22.55
N PRO A 159 -14.00 -15.89 23.57
CA PRO A 159 -14.92 -15.01 24.28
C PRO A 159 -14.15 -13.84 24.91
N THR A 160 -14.54 -12.63 24.60
CA THR A 160 -13.92 -11.39 25.13
C THR A 160 -15.00 -10.41 25.56
N ASP A 161 -14.61 -9.43 26.38
CA ASP A 161 -15.51 -8.32 26.71
C ASP A 161 -15.92 -7.55 25.45
N PRO A 162 -17.13 -6.96 25.43
CA PRO A 162 -17.61 -6.17 24.30
C PRO A 162 -16.69 -4.99 23.98
N VAL A 163 -16.19 -4.93 22.76
CA VAL A 163 -15.36 -3.82 22.25
C VAL A 163 -16.09 -3.13 21.11
N VAL A 164 -16.46 -1.86 21.26
CA VAL A 164 -17.18 -1.09 20.25
C VAL A 164 -16.26 -0.08 19.59
N VAL A 165 -16.15 -0.16 18.27
CA VAL A 165 -15.36 0.75 17.43
C VAL A 165 -16.25 1.52 16.46
N ALA A 166 -15.74 2.61 15.90
CA ALA A 166 -16.38 3.35 14.83
C ALA A 166 -15.84 2.85 13.46
N ALA A 167 -16.57 1.95 12.80
CA ALA A 167 -16.08 1.30 11.58
C ALA A 167 -17.20 0.97 10.57
N ASP A 168 -16.81 0.76 9.32
CA ASP A 168 -17.63 0.12 8.29
C ASP A 168 -17.54 -1.40 8.46
N MET A 169 -18.68 -2.02 8.76
CA MET A 169 -18.76 -3.46 9.02
C MET A 169 -18.27 -4.31 7.83
N ALA A 170 -18.65 -3.95 6.59
CA ALA A 170 -18.32 -4.76 5.42
C ALA A 170 -16.81 -4.72 5.14
N LEU A 171 -16.22 -3.54 5.24
CA LEU A 171 -14.78 -3.35 5.03
C LEU A 171 -13.95 -4.00 6.14
N LEU A 172 -14.33 -3.81 7.40
CA LEU A 172 -13.57 -4.39 8.50
C LEU A 172 -13.69 -5.92 8.51
N ARG A 173 -14.87 -6.47 8.17
CA ARG A 173 -15.04 -7.91 7.96
C ARG A 173 -14.10 -8.42 6.88
N GLN A 174 -14.04 -7.76 5.71
CA GLN A 174 -13.13 -8.11 4.63
C GLN A 174 -11.66 -8.11 5.11
N ALA A 175 -11.26 -7.10 5.89
CA ALA A 175 -9.91 -7.05 6.44
C ALA A 175 -9.61 -8.24 7.36
N VAL A 176 -10.51 -8.56 8.29
CA VAL A 176 -10.33 -9.70 9.21
C VAL A 176 -10.33 -11.02 8.44
N GLU A 177 -11.25 -11.23 7.51
CA GLU A 177 -11.27 -12.43 6.66
C GLU A 177 -9.98 -12.62 5.86
N ASN A 178 -9.39 -11.54 5.33
CA ASN A 178 -8.13 -11.61 4.59
C ASN A 178 -6.98 -12.08 5.50
N VAL A 179 -6.91 -11.58 6.74
CA VAL A 179 -5.91 -12.04 7.70
C VAL A 179 -6.14 -13.50 8.08
N VAL A 180 -7.38 -13.87 8.39
CA VAL A 180 -7.74 -15.25 8.79
C VAL A 180 -7.43 -16.24 7.67
N ARG A 181 -7.78 -15.93 6.42
CA ARG A 181 -7.47 -16.79 5.27
C ARG A 181 -5.96 -16.93 5.06
N ASN A 182 -5.20 -15.85 5.25
CA ASN A 182 -3.74 -15.90 5.15
C ASN A 182 -3.13 -16.79 6.24
N ALA A 183 -3.58 -16.67 7.48
CA ALA A 183 -3.17 -17.49 8.62
C ALA A 183 -3.52 -18.98 8.41
N ALA A 184 -4.77 -19.27 8.08
CA ALA A 184 -5.32 -20.64 7.95
C ALA A 184 -4.65 -21.48 6.86
N ARG A 185 -3.95 -20.88 5.90
CA ARG A 185 -3.22 -21.63 4.86
C ARG A 185 -1.98 -22.35 5.36
N ARG A 186 -1.41 -21.90 6.45
CA ARG A 186 -0.11 -22.37 6.95
C ARG A 186 -0.16 -22.83 8.40
N SER A 187 -1.34 -22.79 9.00
CA SER A 187 -1.57 -23.14 10.39
C SER A 187 -2.59 -24.25 10.51
N THR A 188 -2.64 -24.85 11.68
CA THR A 188 -3.67 -25.81 12.07
C THR A 188 -4.72 -25.16 12.96
N ARG A 189 -4.39 -24.04 13.59
CA ARG A 189 -5.28 -23.27 14.44
C ARG A 189 -5.11 -21.77 14.21
N VAL A 190 -6.23 -21.06 14.08
CA VAL A 190 -6.30 -19.60 14.03
C VAL A 190 -7.26 -19.15 15.10
N GLU A 191 -6.82 -18.20 15.92
CA GLU A 191 -7.55 -17.67 17.05
C GLU A 191 -7.80 -16.17 16.85
N LEU A 192 -9.04 -15.73 17.04
CA LEU A 192 -9.43 -14.33 17.00
C LEU A 192 -9.72 -13.84 18.41
N ARG A 193 -9.15 -12.69 18.77
CA ARG A 193 -9.40 -12.02 20.05
C ARG A 193 -9.68 -10.54 19.81
N SER A 194 -10.64 -9.99 20.55
CA SER A 194 -10.85 -8.55 20.61
C SER A 194 -10.42 -8.01 21.98
N ARG A 195 -9.82 -6.82 21.98
CA ARG A 195 -9.42 -6.13 23.22
C ARG A 195 -9.39 -4.63 23.04
N VAL A 196 -9.37 -3.91 24.13
CA VAL A 196 -9.12 -2.46 24.14
C VAL A 196 -7.64 -2.21 24.44
N GLU A 197 -7.01 -1.36 23.65
CA GLU A 197 -5.64 -0.91 23.88
C GLU A 197 -5.60 0.61 23.78
N ARG A 198 -5.45 1.30 24.92
CA ARG A 198 -5.47 2.77 25.04
C ARG A 198 -6.79 3.37 24.51
N HIS A 199 -6.80 3.89 23.29
CA HIS A 199 -7.95 4.55 22.65
C HIS A 199 -8.46 3.78 21.44
N ASP A 200 -7.94 2.58 21.22
CA ASP A 200 -8.27 1.74 20.07
C ASP A 200 -8.92 0.43 20.54
N GLY A 201 -9.92 -0.01 19.78
CA GLY A 201 -10.32 -1.41 19.75
C GLY A 201 -9.39 -2.18 18.84
N VAL A 202 -8.90 -3.31 19.30
CA VAL A 202 -7.96 -4.16 18.57
C VAL A 202 -8.60 -5.50 18.32
N ILE A 203 -8.47 -6.01 17.11
CA ILE A 203 -8.74 -7.41 16.80
C ILE A 203 -7.42 -8.08 16.43
N ASP A 204 -7.04 -9.09 17.20
CA ASP A 204 -5.85 -9.91 16.98
C ASP A 204 -6.26 -11.21 16.28
N VAL A 205 -5.54 -11.54 15.20
CA VAL A 205 -5.60 -12.86 14.54
C VAL A 205 -4.28 -13.54 14.81
N ILE A 206 -4.33 -14.63 15.55
CA ILE A 206 -3.17 -15.37 16.08
C ILE A 206 -3.16 -16.74 15.41
N ASP A 207 -2.04 -17.16 14.86
CA ASP A 207 -1.87 -18.47 14.24
C ASP A 207 -0.71 -19.27 14.87
N ASP A 208 -0.77 -20.61 14.72
CA ASP A 208 0.24 -21.57 15.15
C ASP A 208 1.17 -22.00 13.98
N GLY A 209 1.18 -21.23 12.90
CA GLY A 209 1.96 -21.52 11.69
C GLY A 209 3.47 -21.26 11.86
N PRO A 210 4.23 -21.22 10.77
CA PRO A 210 5.67 -20.97 10.79
C PRO A 210 6.05 -19.51 11.06
N GLY A 211 5.07 -18.60 11.13
CA GLY A 211 5.27 -17.15 11.20
C GLY A 211 5.69 -16.55 9.85
N PHE A 212 6.09 -15.28 9.89
CA PHE A 212 6.62 -14.54 8.74
C PHE A 212 8.14 -14.64 8.68
N ASP A 213 8.70 -14.69 7.48
CA ASP A 213 10.14 -14.53 7.28
C ASP A 213 10.58 -13.17 7.88
N PRO A 214 11.60 -13.13 8.77
CA PRO A 214 12.08 -11.89 9.36
C PRO A 214 12.50 -10.83 8.34
N ALA A 215 12.95 -11.22 7.13
CA ALA A 215 13.28 -10.30 6.05
C ALA A 215 12.05 -9.67 5.40
N VAL A 216 10.91 -10.36 5.43
CA VAL A 216 9.63 -9.93 4.83
C VAL A 216 8.75 -9.20 5.85
N LEU A 217 8.83 -9.56 7.13
CA LEU A 217 7.97 -9.03 8.19
C LEU A 217 7.84 -7.51 8.22
N PRO A 218 8.92 -6.70 8.08
CA PRO A 218 8.80 -5.23 8.06
C PRO A 218 7.96 -4.68 6.89
N ARG A 219 7.82 -5.47 5.82
CA ARG A 219 7.14 -5.08 4.58
C ARG A 219 5.95 -5.97 4.24
N VAL A 220 5.47 -6.78 5.19
CA VAL A 220 4.42 -7.79 4.97
C VAL A 220 3.09 -7.19 4.48
N PHE A 221 2.85 -5.92 4.77
CA PHE A 221 1.68 -5.15 4.31
C PHE A 221 1.92 -4.37 3.00
N GLU A 222 3.11 -4.48 2.40
CA GLU A 222 3.34 -3.96 1.06
C GLU A 222 2.74 -4.90 0.03
N ARG A 223 2.43 -4.36 -1.15
CA ARG A 223 1.84 -5.14 -2.24
C ARG A 223 2.81 -6.21 -2.71
N TYR A 224 2.26 -7.37 -3.10
CA TYR A 224 3.00 -8.47 -3.74
C TYR A 224 4.15 -9.05 -2.88
N GLN A 225 4.14 -8.81 -1.57
CA GLN A 225 5.05 -9.48 -0.66
C GLN A 225 4.62 -10.93 -0.50
N ARG A 226 5.42 -11.87 -1.01
CA ARG A 226 5.16 -13.30 -0.95
C ARG A 226 6.13 -13.98 0.00
N GLY A 227 5.60 -14.69 0.97
CA GLY A 227 6.39 -15.60 1.80
C GLY A 227 6.59 -16.97 1.15
N ASP A 228 5.84 -17.31 0.08
CA ASP A 228 5.92 -18.61 -0.61
C ASP A 228 5.40 -18.50 -2.05
N ARG A 229 5.95 -19.33 -2.96
CA ARG A 229 5.58 -19.41 -4.39
C ARG A 229 4.17 -19.97 -4.66
N ARG A 230 3.48 -20.53 -3.65
CA ARG A 230 2.16 -21.18 -3.75
C ARG A 230 0.98 -20.32 -3.27
N GLY A 231 1.24 -19.06 -2.85
CA GLY A 231 0.21 -18.17 -2.29
C GLY A 231 -0.63 -17.41 -3.35
N GLU A 232 -1.72 -16.77 -2.88
CA GLU A 232 -2.49 -15.78 -3.64
C GLU A 232 -1.66 -14.54 -3.96
N ALA A 233 -2.25 -13.59 -4.69
CA ALA A 233 -1.65 -12.40 -5.29
C ALA A 233 -0.76 -11.52 -4.38
N GLY A 234 -0.65 -11.79 -3.08
CA GLY A 234 0.12 -10.97 -2.14
C GLY A 234 -0.48 -9.58 -1.92
N ILE A 235 -1.76 -9.41 -2.24
CA ILE A 235 -2.50 -8.14 -2.12
C ILE A 235 -3.32 -8.11 -0.83
N GLY A 236 -3.76 -9.26 -0.31
CA GLY A 236 -4.70 -9.34 0.82
C GLY A 236 -4.26 -8.54 2.06
N LEU A 237 -3.00 -8.64 2.48
CA LEU A 237 -2.49 -7.86 3.62
C LEU A 237 -2.33 -6.37 3.31
N ALA A 238 -2.06 -5.99 2.05
CA ALA A 238 -2.05 -4.59 1.63
C ALA A 238 -3.46 -3.98 1.72
N ILE A 239 -4.50 -4.74 1.37
CA ILE A 239 -5.91 -4.34 1.56
C ILE A 239 -6.23 -4.15 3.03
N VAL A 240 -5.78 -5.06 3.91
CA VAL A 240 -5.96 -4.92 5.37
C VAL A 240 -5.39 -3.59 5.86
N ARG A 241 -4.19 -3.23 5.43
CA ARG A 241 -3.57 -1.94 5.77
C ARG A 241 -4.38 -0.76 5.24
N ALA A 242 -4.82 -0.83 3.99
CA ALA A 242 -5.61 0.23 3.36
C ALA A 242 -6.96 0.44 4.08
N ILE A 243 -7.65 -0.64 4.45
CA ILE A 243 -8.90 -0.58 5.22
C ILE A 243 -8.64 0.01 6.61
N ALA A 244 -7.63 -0.46 7.35
CA ALA A 244 -7.31 0.07 8.67
C ALA A 244 -7.04 1.58 8.61
N HIS A 245 -6.23 2.03 7.64
CA HIS A 245 -5.94 3.46 7.44
C HIS A 245 -7.19 4.28 7.05
N ALA A 246 -8.08 3.75 6.23
CA ALA A 246 -9.35 4.42 5.86
C ALA A 246 -10.27 4.64 7.08
N HIS A 247 -10.09 3.86 8.14
CA HIS A 247 -10.77 4.01 9.42
C HIS A 247 -9.99 4.84 10.46
N GLY A 248 -8.86 5.48 10.06
CA GLY A 248 -7.99 6.22 10.98
C GLY A 248 -7.20 5.33 11.93
N GLY A 249 -7.17 4.03 11.66
CA GLY A 249 -6.49 3.01 12.45
C GLY A 249 -5.13 2.59 11.86
N SER A 250 -4.65 1.45 12.33
CA SER A 250 -3.36 0.87 11.88
C SER A 250 -3.39 -0.65 11.94
N VAL A 251 -2.40 -1.28 11.31
CA VAL A 251 -2.19 -2.74 11.38
C VAL A 251 -0.73 -3.05 11.68
N VAL A 252 -0.51 -4.08 12.50
CA VAL A 252 0.83 -4.55 12.89
C VAL A 252 0.88 -6.06 12.77
N ALA A 253 2.02 -6.60 12.36
CA ALA A 253 2.30 -8.03 12.39
C ALA A 253 3.54 -8.30 13.23
N ALA A 254 3.53 -9.42 13.95
CA ALA A 254 4.65 -9.89 14.74
C ALA A 254 4.69 -11.42 14.72
N ASN A 255 5.88 -12.00 14.77
CA ASN A 255 6.02 -13.43 15.06
C ASN A 255 5.89 -13.67 16.56
N ASN A 256 5.20 -14.74 16.93
CA ASN A 256 5.05 -15.15 18.31
C ASN A 256 6.37 -15.73 18.87
N ALA A 257 6.53 -15.71 20.17
CA ALA A 257 7.76 -16.15 20.82
C ALA A 257 8.02 -17.65 20.61
N ASP A 258 6.98 -18.46 20.67
CA ASP A 258 7.08 -19.91 20.52
C ASP A 258 6.94 -20.34 19.06
N GLN A 259 5.79 -20.06 18.46
CA GLN A 259 5.48 -20.42 17.07
C GLN A 259 4.34 -19.58 16.53
N GLY A 260 4.30 -19.34 15.20
CA GLY A 260 3.22 -18.63 14.54
C GLY A 260 3.41 -17.12 14.47
N ALA A 261 2.35 -16.45 14.08
CA ALA A 261 2.31 -15.00 14.00
C ALA A 261 1.03 -14.42 14.59
N THR A 262 1.09 -13.15 14.89
CA THR A 262 -0.06 -12.34 15.28
C THR A 262 -0.18 -11.14 14.35
N VAL A 263 -1.36 -10.93 13.77
CA VAL A 263 -1.71 -9.71 13.03
C VAL A 263 -2.77 -8.97 13.82
N SER A 264 -2.45 -7.74 14.23
CA SER A 264 -3.33 -6.87 15.03
C SER A 264 -3.89 -5.73 14.18
N ILE A 265 -5.21 -5.65 14.02
CA ILE A 265 -5.90 -4.53 13.37
C ILE A 265 -6.41 -3.60 14.48
N ARG A 266 -6.00 -2.34 14.45
CA ARG A 266 -6.35 -1.30 15.43
C ARG A 266 -7.29 -0.29 14.80
N ILE A 267 -8.43 -0.05 15.44
CA ILE A 267 -9.45 0.92 14.99
C ILE A 267 -9.81 1.82 16.17
N PRO A 268 -9.92 3.14 15.98
CA PRO A 268 -10.33 4.05 17.04
C PRO A 268 -11.66 3.64 17.68
N LEU A 269 -11.74 3.70 19.01
CA LEU A 269 -12.99 3.43 19.74
C LEU A 269 -14.09 4.39 19.31
N SER A 270 -15.32 3.92 19.28
CA SER A 270 -16.50 4.79 19.15
C SER A 270 -16.59 5.71 20.37
N ARG A 271 -16.61 7.03 20.12
CA ARG A 271 -16.86 8.02 21.17
C ARG A 271 -18.32 8.03 21.60
#